data_c8f97a19a087e26007a01b2a4b7eb431
#
_entry.id   c8f97a19a087e26007a01b2a4b7eb431
#
_cell.length_a   1.000
_cell.length_b   1.000
_cell.length_c   1.000
_cell.angle_alpha   90.00
_cell.angle_beta   90.00
_cell.angle_gamma   90.00
#
_symmetry.space_group_name_H-M   'P 1'
#
loop_
_entity.id
_entity.type
_entity.pdbx_description
1 polymer ?
#
loop_
_entity_poly.entity_id
_entity_poly.type
_entity_poly.pdbx_seq_one_letter_code
_entity_poly.pdbx_strand_id
1 'polypeptide(L)'
;MALAIFSRRDWLRLSAAGVSGLSLSGWLGVLARAAAADPARKRACILLWMSGGPSQLDTFDLKPGHANGGPYKEIATKVPGMRISEHLPQLARQGDSLAIVRSMKTREGDHGRATYHLRTGYLQQGPIHYPPVGALLAKELGDTAAELPNFVSIAPAREVNSASYTAGFLGPQYAPLVVGDAETARRDASSLKVQDLPLAEGIVPARAAARVDLLRGLERDFVARYPGDAARTHESAYERAARLMRTAAAKAFNLDEEPSGLRDAYGRNLFGQGCLLARRLVERGVPFVEVTLGSWDTHVQNFDLLRPLSQTLDAGWATLMTDLRQRGLLDSTLIVWMGEFGRTPQINGQQGRDHFPSAWSTVLAGGGIKGGQVIGKTSADGTTVEEYPVSVPNFLATVCRALGVDPTKQNQSNVGRPIRIADAGAQPIKEVLA
;
A
#
# COMPACT_ATOMS: atom_id res chain seq x y z
N MET A 1 -30.30 26.88 6.26
CA MET A 1 -30.16 26.52 7.67
C MET A 1 -28.67 26.70 8.02
N ALA A 2 -28.30 27.72 8.77
CA ALA A 2 -26.93 28.14 9.00
C ALA A 2 -26.21 27.13 9.95
N LEU A 3 -25.10 26.59 9.55
CA LEU A 3 -24.20 25.79 10.38
C LEU A 3 -23.57 26.74 11.43
N ALA A 4 -23.86 26.48 12.68
CA ALA A 4 -23.26 27.22 13.80
C ALA A 4 -21.76 26.90 13.87
N ILE A 5 -20.94 27.90 13.65
CA ILE A 5 -19.48 27.84 13.83
C ILE A 5 -19.20 27.78 15.33
N PHE A 6 -18.75 26.62 15.82
CA PHE A 6 -18.34 26.46 17.21
C PHE A 6 -17.16 27.37 17.55
N SER A 7 -17.32 28.18 18.60
CA SER A 7 -16.25 29.06 19.09
C SER A 7 -15.21 28.25 19.90
N ARG A 8 -13.97 28.78 20.05
CA ARG A 8 -12.93 28.16 20.93
C ARG A 8 -13.43 27.93 22.37
N ARG A 9 -14.38 28.73 22.82
CA ARG A 9 -15.01 28.60 24.16
C ARG A 9 -15.97 27.42 24.24
N ASP A 10 -16.65 27.09 23.13
CA ASP A 10 -17.56 25.95 23.07
C ASP A 10 -16.76 24.66 23.01
N TRP A 11 -15.60 24.71 22.37
CA TRP A 11 -14.63 23.59 22.35
C TRP A 11 -14.07 23.28 23.75
N LEU A 12 -13.71 24.29 24.52
CA LEU A 12 -13.23 24.13 25.90
C LEU A 12 -14.32 23.65 26.86
N ARG A 13 -15.57 24.06 26.66
CA ARG A 13 -16.72 23.58 27.46
C ARG A 13 -17.04 22.11 27.13
N LEU A 14 -16.97 21.70 25.87
CA LEU A 14 -17.13 20.33 25.45
C LEU A 14 -16.00 19.42 25.96
N SER A 15 -14.77 19.92 25.99
CA SER A 15 -13.61 19.21 26.56
C SER A 15 -13.72 19.02 28.06
N ALA A 16 -14.22 20.01 28.80
CA ALA A 16 -14.43 19.93 30.25
C ALA A 16 -15.59 19.01 30.63
N ALA A 17 -16.64 18.91 29.80
CA ALA A 17 -17.75 17.98 29.98
C ALA A 17 -17.39 16.52 29.61
N GLY A 18 -16.38 16.33 28.73
CA GLY A 18 -15.95 15.01 28.24
C GLY A 18 -15.06 14.23 29.21
N VAL A 19 -14.45 14.90 30.21
CA VAL A 19 -13.56 14.22 31.18
C VAL A 19 -14.32 13.39 32.22
N SER A 20 -15.63 13.64 32.40
CA SER A 20 -16.46 12.95 33.41
C SER A 20 -17.30 11.79 32.87
N GLY A 21 -17.21 11.45 31.56
CA GLY A 21 -18.04 10.45 30.90
C GLY A 21 -17.26 9.47 30.03
N LEU A 22 -16.08 9.04 30.46
CA LEU A 22 -15.24 8.07 29.77
C LEU A 22 -15.77 6.64 29.91
N SER A 23 -16.91 6.33 29.34
CA SER A 23 -17.27 4.99 28.88
C SER A 23 -18.62 5.02 28.19
N LEU A 24 -18.71 4.45 26.97
CA LEU A 24 -19.96 4.08 26.29
C LEU A 24 -20.68 5.14 25.41
N SER A 25 -20.17 6.31 25.13
CA SER A 25 -20.82 7.18 24.16
C SER A 25 -20.23 6.99 22.76
N GLY A 26 -21.06 6.63 21.78
CA GLY A 26 -20.71 6.54 20.35
C GLY A 26 -20.24 7.88 19.71
N TRP A 27 -19.94 8.88 20.51
CA TRP A 27 -19.50 10.21 20.09
C TRP A 27 -18.16 10.21 19.39
N LEU A 28 -17.21 9.38 19.83
CA LEU A 28 -15.92 9.25 19.13
C LEU A 28 -16.11 8.68 17.72
N GLY A 29 -17.04 7.75 17.55
CA GLY A 29 -17.42 7.23 16.24
C GLY A 29 -18.12 8.30 15.36
N VAL A 30 -18.94 9.17 15.95
CA VAL A 30 -19.61 10.26 15.23
C VAL A 30 -18.61 11.35 14.85
N LEU A 31 -17.70 11.73 15.76
CA LEU A 31 -16.62 12.69 15.47
C LEU A 31 -15.63 12.12 14.43
N ALA A 32 -15.31 10.82 14.51
CA ALA A 32 -14.48 10.15 13.53
C ALA A 32 -15.15 10.11 12.14
N ARG A 33 -16.46 9.84 12.07
CA ARG A 33 -17.24 9.91 10.81
C ARG A 33 -17.35 11.33 10.27
N ALA A 34 -17.59 12.31 11.14
CA ALA A 34 -17.63 13.72 10.73
C ALA A 34 -16.27 14.20 10.21
N ALA A 35 -15.17 13.78 10.85
CA ALA A 35 -13.82 14.06 10.38
C ALA A 35 -13.49 13.30 9.07
N ALA A 36 -13.99 12.08 8.90
CA ALA A 36 -13.83 11.30 7.66
C ALA A 36 -14.63 11.88 6.48
N ALA A 37 -15.76 12.53 6.77
CA ALA A 37 -16.59 13.22 5.79
C ALA A 37 -16.06 14.61 5.40
N ASP A 38 -14.96 15.08 6.02
CA ASP A 38 -14.33 16.35 5.67
C ASP A 38 -13.74 16.29 4.25
N PRO A 39 -14.28 17.06 3.28
CA PRO A 39 -13.75 17.10 1.91
C PRO A 39 -12.29 17.56 1.83
N ALA A 40 -11.81 18.28 2.86
CA ALA A 40 -10.43 18.74 2.98
C ALA A 40 -9.47 17.61 3.44
N ARG A 41 -9.99 16.46 3.88
CA ARG A 41 -9.14 15.35 4.31
C ARG A 41 -8.44 14.70 3.12
N LYS A 42 -7.13 14.74 3.12
CA LYS A 42 -6.32 14.14 2.07
C LYS A 42 -6.56 12.61 2.05
N ARG A 43 -6.83 12.06 0.87
CA ARG A 43 -6.93 10.61 0.67
C ARG A 43 -5.54 9.98 0.66
N ALA A 44 -5.46 8.77 1.16
CA ALA A 44 -4.22 8.00 1.19
C ALA A 44 -4.44 6.56 0.71
N CYS A 45 -3.36 5.90 0.32
CA CYS A 45 -3.34 4.50 -0.06
C CYS A 45 -2.25 3.74 0.70
N ILE A 46 -2.59 2.58 1.24
CA ILE A 46 -1.64 1.60 1.77
C ILE A 46 -1.69 0.37 0.86
N LEU A 47 -0.60 0.10 0.16
CA LEU A 47 -0.43 -1.10 -0.64
C LEU A 47 0.25 -2.18 0.20
N LEU A 48 -0.44 -3.30 0.43
CA LEU A 48 0.11 -4.53 1.00
C LEU A 48 0.57 -5.41 -0.16
N TRP A 49 1.86 -5.38 -0.45
CA TRP A 49 2.47 -6.11 -1.56
C TRP A 49 2.94 -7.48 -1.12
N MET A 50 2.39 -8.54 -1.73
CA MET A 50 2.68 -9.94 -1.43
C MET A 50 3.67 -10.49 -2.46
N SER A 51 4.97 -10.21 -2.26
CA SER A 51 6.00 -10.62 -3.21
C SER A 51 6.16 -12.13 -3.26
N GLY A 52 6.06 -12.66 -4.46
CA GLY A 52 6.08 -14.10 -4.75
C GLY A 52 4.74 -14.64 -5.23
N GLY A 53 3.66 -13.87 -5.20
CA GLY A 53 2.35 -14.25 -5.73
C GLY A 53 1.60 -15.27 -4.86
N PRO A 54 0.75 -14.82 -3.92
CA PRO A 54 0.01 -15.71 -3.02
C PRO A 54 -1.00 -16.56 -3.77
N SER A 55 -1.14 -17.82 -3.34
CA SER A 55 -2.15 -18.73 -3.87
C SER A 55 -3.57 -18.26 -3.55
N GLN A 56 -4.35 -18.00 -4.58
CA GLN A 56 -5.77 -17.64 -4.45
C GLN A 56 -6.59 -18.79 -3.85
N LEU A 57 -6.27 -20.05 -4.18
CA LEU A 57 -6.98 -21.22 -3.67
C LEU A 57 -6.73 -21.47 -2.18
N ASP A 58 -5.67 -20.89 -1.63
CA ASP A 58 -5.31 -21.09 -0.22
C ASP A 58 -5.58 -19.83 0.63
N THR A 59 -6.09 -18.73 0.00
CA THR A 59 -6.38 -17.46 0.67
C THR A 59 -7.83 -16.98 0.52
N PHE A 60 -8.23 -16.52 -0.67
CA PHE A 60 -9.53 -15.84 -0.88
C PHE A 60 -10.48 -16.55 -1.84
N ASP A 61 -10.06 -17.60 -2.55
CA ASP A 61 -10.86 -18.34 -3.54
C ASP A 61 -10.70 -19.86 -3.41
N LEU A 62 -10.99 -20.38 -2.21
CA LEU A 62 -10.83 -21.81 -1.89
C LEU A 62 -11.79 -22.68 -2.72
N LYS A 63 -11.38 -23.94 -2.96
CA LYS A 63 -12.17 -24.94 -3.69
C LYS A 63 -12.34 -26.20 -2.82
N PRO A 64 -13.13 -26.10 -1.72
CA PRO A 64 -13.27 -27.22 -0.79
C PRO A 64 -13.89 -28.44 -1.50
N GLY A 65 -13.33 -29.60 -1.24
CA GLY A 65 -13.78 -30.87 -1.84
C GLY A 65 -13.26 -31.15 -3.24
N HIS A 66 -12.58 -30.20 -3.89
CA HIS A 66 -11.89 -30.43 -5.16
C HIS A 66 -10.43 -30.88 -4.92
N ALA A 67 -9.88 -31.70 -5.81
CA ALA A 67 -8.48 -32.16 -5.71
C ALA A 67 -7.48 -30.99 -5.69
N ASN A 68 -7.80 -29.88 -6.36
CA ASN A 68 -6.99 -28.68 -6.39
C ASN A 68 -7.09 -27.84 -5.10
N GLY A 69 -8.09 -28.07 -4.23
CA GLY A 69 -8.38 -27.26 -3.05
C GLY A 69 -7.33 -27.36 -1.94
N GLY A 70 -6.55 -28.44 -1.93
CA GLY A 70 -5.57 -28.69 -0.89
C GLY A 70 -6.19 -28.99 0.49
N PRO A 71 -5.39 -28.95 1.56
CA PRO A 71 -5.84 -29.33 2.91
C PRO A 71 -6.54 -28.19 3.69
N TYR A 72 -6.49 -26.94 3.22
CA TYR A 72 -7.02 -25.80 3.94
C TYR A 72 -8.55 -25.73 3.84
N LYS A 73 -9.14 -25.27 4.93
CA LYS A 73 -10.60 -25.09 5.04
C LYS A 73 -10.97 -23.64 4.86
N GLU A 74 -12.15 -23.43 4.35
CA GLU A 74 -12.77 -22.10 4.35
C GLU A 74 -13.56 -21.81 5.61
N ILE A 75 -13.51 -20.60 6.09
CA ILE A 75 -14.35 -20.11 7.19
C ILE A 75 -15.30 -19.03 6.69
N ALA A 76 -16.46 -18.93 7.36
CA ALA A 76 -17.41 -17.85 7.10
C ALA A 76 -16.83 -16.51 7.55
N THR A 77 -17.06 -15.48 6.75
CA THR A 77 -16.82 -14.10 7.19
C THR A 77 -18.08 -13.55 7.89
N LYS A 78 -18.00 -12.31 8.32
CA LYS A 78 -19.16 -11.56 8.82
C LYS A 78 -20.26 -11.34 7.76
N VAL A 79 -19.92 -11.50 6.47
CA VAL A 79 -20.85 -11.33 5.36
C VAL A 79 -21.38 -12.69 4.92
N PRO A 80 -22.71 -12.90 4.90
CA PRO A 80 -23.31 -14.15 4.44
C PRO A 80 -22.83 -14.53 3.01
N GLY A 81 -22.40 -15.78 2.86
CA GLY A 81 -21.89 -16.31 1.57
C GLY A 81 -20.45 -15.95 1.22
N MET A 82 -19.84 -14.99 1.92
CA MET A 82 -18.41 -14.69 1.75
C MET A 82 -17.58 -15.60 2.66
N ARG A 83 -16.70 -16.38 2.06
CA ARG A 83 -15.82 -17.33 2.77
C ARG A 83 -14.37 -17.11 2.32
N ILE A 84 -13.44 -17.26 3.26
CA ILE A 84 -11.99 -17.11 3.06
C ILE A 84 -11.23 -18.20 3.84
N SER A 85 -9.91 -18.27 3.69
CA SER A 85 -9.07 -19.27 4.35
C SER A 85 -9.21 -19.25 5.88
N GLU A 86 -9.20 -20.43 6.52
CA GLU A 86 -9.17 -20.59 7.99
C GLU A 86 -7.96 -19.93 8.65
N HIS A 87 -6.92 -19.63 7.89
CA HIS A 87 -5.72 -18.95 8.36
C HIS A 87 -5.84 -17.41 8.40
N LEU A 88 -7.03 -16.86 8.04
CA LEU A 88 -7.34 -15.43 8.05
C LEU A 88 -8.55 -15.10 8.98
N PRO A 89 -8.57 -15.61 10.23
CA PRO A 89 -9.75 -15.47 11.08
C PRO A 89 -10.04 -14.05 11.54
N GLN A 90 -9.04 -13.18 11.66
CA GLN A 90 -9.25 -11.79 12.06
C GLN A 90 -9.80 -10.95 10.89
N LEU A 91 -9.33 -11.20 9.68
CA LEU A 91 -9.88 -10.60 8.45
C LEU A 91 -11.31 -11.09 8.19
N ALA A 92 -11.61 -12.37 8.46
CA ALA A 92 -12.98 -12.90 8.33
C ALA A 92 -13.99 -12.09 9.17
N ARG A 93 -13.60 -11.66 10.37
CA ARG A 93 -14.43 -10.79 11.22
C ARG A 93 -14.64 -9.38 10.67
N GLN A 94 -13.84 -8.96 9.68
CA GLN A 94 -13.91 -7.66 9.01
C GLN A 94 -14.37 -7.78 7.55
N GLY A 95 -14.97 -8.90 7.17
CA GLY A 95 -15.42 -9.18 5.80
C GLY A 95 -16.35 -8.11 5.22
N ASP A 96 -17.13 -7.45 6.06
CA ASP A 96 -17.99 -6.32 5.69
C ASP A 96 -17.23 -5.09 5.17
N SER A 97 -15.93 -5.01 5.41
CA SER A 97 -15.05 -3.95 4.90
C SER A 97 -14.21 -4.38 3.70
N LEU A 98 -14.27 -5.66 3.29
CA LEU A 98 -13.46 -6.20 2.20
C LEU A 98 -14.26 -6.26 0.90
N ALA A 99 -13.66 -5.85 -0.22
CA ALA A 99 -14.10 -6.13 -1.58
C ALA A 99 -13.07 -7.08 -2.20
N ILE A 100 -13.44 -8.35 -2.35
CA ILE A 100 -12.57 -9.41 -2.87
C ILE A 100 -12.79 -9.55 -4.37
N VAL A 101 -11.74 -9.37 -5.17
CA VAL A 101 -11.75 -9.61 -6.61
C VAL A 101 -11.09 -10.97 -6.86
N ARG A 102 -11.88 -11.98 -7.24
CA ARG A 102 -11.41 -13.35 -7.51
C ARG A 102 -11.02 -13.60 -8.96
N SER A 103 -11.23 -12.63 -9.82
CA SER A 103 -11.20 -12.78 -11.27
C SER A 103 -10.08 -11.98 -11.94
N MET A 104 -9.03 -11.67 -11.22
CA MET A 104 -7.83 -11.07 -11.82
C MET A 104 -7.25 -12.00 -12.88
N LYS A 105 -6.84 -11.45 -14.02
CA LYS A 105 -6.30 -12.19 -15.15
C LYS A 105 -5.23 -11.38 -15.88
N THR A 106 -4.09 -12.04 -16.12
CA THR A 106 -2.98 -11.52 -16.94
C THR A 106 -2.36 -12.65 -17.74
N ARG A 107 -1.31 -12.36 -18.52
CA ARG A 107 -0.50 -13.35 -19.24
C ARG A 107 0.92 -13.46 -18.69
N GLU A 108 1.30 -12.53 -17.80
CA GLU A 108 2.65 -12.48 -17.27
C GLU A 108 2.81 -13.45 -16.09
N GLY A 109 3.60 -14.49 -16.29
CA GLY A 109 3.94 -15.50 -15.28
C GLY A 109 5.40 -15.46 -14.84
N ASP A 110 6.16 -14.46 -15.21
CA ASP A 110 7.51 -14.18 -14.73
C ASP A 110 7.46 -13.10 -13.65
N HIS A 111 8.10 -13.31 -12.50
CA HIS A 111 8.03 -12.38 -11.37
C HIS A 111 8.45 -10.95 -11.73
N GLY A 112 9.54 -10.78 -12.45
CA GLY A 112 10.04 -9.44 -12.80
C GLY A 112 9.09 -8.68 -13.69
N ARG A 113 8.61 -9.30 -14.77
CA ARG A 113 7.67 -8.67 -15.72
C ARG A 113 6.30 -8.46 -15.10
N ALA A 114 5.79 -9.43 -14.34
CA ALA A 114 4.50 -9.31 -13.67
C ALA A 114 4.53 -8.22 -12.58
N THR A 115 5.58 -8.16 -11.75
CA THR A 115 5.78 -7.08 -10.77
C THR A 115 5.76 -5.71 -11.45
N TYR A 116 6.48 -5.55 -12.55
CA TYR A 116 6.45 -4.31 -13.31
C TYR A 116 5.04 -3.98 -13.82
N HIS A 117 4.36 -4.96 -14.43
CA HIS A 117 3.01 -4.78 -14.98
C HIS A 117 2.01 -4.40 -13.88
N LEU A 118 1.98 -5.12 -12.77
CA LEU A 118 1.03 -4.85 -11.67
C LEU A 118 1.26 -3.50 -11.01
N ARG A 119 2.51 -3.06 -10.94
CA ARG A 119 2.86 -1.79 -10.30
C ARG A 119 2.70 -0.59 -11.21
N THR A 120 2.83 -0.76 -12.53
CA THR A 120 2.76 0.36 -13.50
C THR A 120 1.46 0.39 -14.31
N GLY A 121 0.76 -0.74 -14.45
CA GLY A 121 -0.36 -0.92 -15.39
C GLY A 121 0.08 -1.17 -16.85
N TYR A 122 1.38 -1.16 -17.10
CA TYR A 122 1.95 -1.30 -18.44
C TYR A 122 2.94 -2.45 -18.51
N LEU A 123 3.04 -3.08 -19.66
CA LEU A 123 4.12 -4.02 -19.94
C LEU A 123 5.42 -3.26 -20.16
N GLN A 124 6.52 -3.81 -19.68
CA GLN A 124 7.86 -3.24 -19.88
C GLN A 124 8.26 -3.39 -21.35
N GLN A 125 8.13 -2.33 -22.13
CA GLN A 125 8.40 -2.34 -23.56
C GLN A 125 9.10 -1.05 -24.00
N GLY A 126 10.13 -1.20 -24.82
CA GLY A 126 10.86 -0.08 -25.43
C GLY A 126 11.54 0.84 -24.40
N PRO A 127 11.80 2.11 -24.77
CA PRO A 127 12.56 3.05 -23.94
C PRO A 127 11.73 3.81 -22.91
N ILE A 128 10.43 3.50 -22.77
CA ILE A 128 9.56 4.20 -21.83
C ILE A 128 9.71 3.59 -20.44
N HIS A 129 10.08 4.40 -19.46
CA HIS A 129 10.17 4.02 -18.07
C HIS A 129 8.86 4.38 -17.34
N TYR A 130 7.87 3.48 -17.36
CA TYR A 130 6.56 3.75 -16.76
C TYR A 130 6.67 3.91 -15.23
N PRO A 131 6.02 4.94 -14.66
CA PRO A 131 6.01 5.13 -13.22
C PRO A 131 5.12 4.09 -12.54
N PRO A 132 5.53 3.56 -11.37
CA PRO A 132 4.64 2.74 -10.55
C PRO A 132 3.49 3.57 -10.00
N VAL A 133 2.38 2.91 -9.66
CA VAL A 133 1.17 3.53 -9.11
C VAL A 133 1.46 4.41 -7.89
N GLY A 134 2.42 4.00 -7.04
CA GLY A 134 2.85 4.81 -5.88
C GLY A 134 3.43 6.16 -6.27
N ALA A 135 4.25 6.23 -7.32
CA ALA A 135 4.80 7.48 -7.84
C ALA A 135 3.72 8.36 -8.48
N LEU A 136 2.77 7.74 -9.21
CA LEU A 136 1.61 8.44 -9.79
C LEU A 136 0.73 9.04 -8.69
N LEU A 137 0.39 8.26 -7.68
CA LEU A 137 -0.44 8.72 -6.56
C LEU A 137 0.30 9.77 -5.69
N ALA A 138 1.61 9.61 -5.50
CA ALA A 138 2.43 10.64 -4.84
C ALA A 138 2.40 11.98 -5.59
N LYS A 139 2.34 11.95 -6.93
CA LYS A 139 2.20 13.15 -7.75
C LYS A 139 0.81 13.77 -7.67
N GLU A 140 -0.24 12.93 -7.75
CA GLU A 140 -1.62 13.41 -7.85
C GLU A 140 -2.22 13.85 -6.51
N LEU A 141 -1.83 13.20 -5.41
CA LEU A 141 -2.39 13.42 -4.06
C LEU A 141 -1.41 14.13 -3.13
N GLY A 142 -0.12 14.12 -3.47
CA GLY A 142 0.94 14.62 -2.61
C GLY A 142 1.04 16.14 -2.59
N ASP A 143 1.71 16.62 -1.56
CA ASP A 143 2.07 18.03 -1.39
C ASP A 143 3.59 18.16 -1.57
N THR A 144 4.02 19.00 -2.50
CA THR A 144 5.45 19.24 -2.75
C THR A 144 6.13 19.98 -1.60
N ALA A 145 5.35 20.68 -0.77
CA ALA A 145 5.83 21.36 0.43
C ALA A 145 5.86 20.46 1.67
N ALA A 146 5.33 19.22 1.60
CA ALA A 146 5.28 18.31 2.75
C ALA A 146 6.68 18.03 3.30
N GLU A 147 6.75 17.89 4.62
CA GLU A 147 7.99 17.51 5.32
C GLU A 147 8.32 16.03 5.14
N LEU A 148 7.29 15.17 5.11
CA LEU A 148 7.41 13.75 4.82
C LEU A 148 7.38 13.48 3.32
N PRO A 149 8.08 12.44 2.84
CA PRO A 149 7.97 11.98 1.45
C PRO A 149 6.54 11.59 1.10
N ASN A 150 6.10 11.90 -0.12
CA ASN A 150 4.75 11.54 -0.60
C ASN A 150 4.63 10.06 -0.98
N PHE A 151 5.74 9.32 -1.06
CA PHE A 151 5.78 7.89 -1.29
C PHE A 151 6.82 7.25 -0.35
N VAL A 152 6.40 6.27 0.44
CA VAL A 152 7.28 5.47 1.30
C VAL A 152 7.09 3.99 0.96
N SER A 153 8.18 3.27 0.72
CA SER A 153 8.20 1.82 0.48
C SER A 153 8.91 1.11 1.62
N ILE A 154 8.17 0.26 2.33
CA ILE A 154 8.63 -0.45 3.53
C ILE A 154 9.00 -1.87 3.15
N ALA A 155 10.26 -2.24 3.39
CA ALA A 155 10.86 -3.54 3.11
C ALA A 155 10.61 -4.03 1.65
N PRO A 156 10.90 -3.20 0.61
CA PRO A 156 10.62 -3.58 -0.77
C PRO A 156 11.46 -4.75 -1.27
N ALA A 157 10.87 -5.62 -2.11
CA ALA A 157 11.54 -6.71 -2.82
C ALA A 157 12.14 -6.20 -4.15
N ARG A 158 13.16 -5.33 -4.05
CA ARG A 158 13.75 -4.62 -5.21
C ARG A 158 14.51 -5.54 -6.16
N GLU A 159 15.01 -6.66 -5.67
CA GLU A 159 15.73 -7.69 -6.40
C GLU A 159 14.88 -8.33 -7.51
N VAL A 160 13.56 -8.38 -7.34
CA VAL A 160 12.63 -8.94 -8.34
C VAL A 160 12.57 -8.08 -9.60
N ASN A 161 12.45 -6.76 -9.46
CA ASN A 161 12.50 -5.80 -10.57
C ASN A 161 12.76 -4.40 -10.01
N SER A 162 14.00 -3.92 -10.05
CA SER A 162 14.39 -2.62 -9.48
C SER A 162 13.70 -1.42 -10.15
N ALA A 163 13.35 -1.51 -11.44
CA ALA A 163 12.66 -0.44 -12.16
C ALA A 163 11.26 -0.16 -11.61
N SER A 164 10.62 -1.18 -11.03
CA SER A 164 9.29 -1.07 -10.39
C SER A 164 9.30 -0.24 -9.08
N TYR A 165 10.48 0.09 -8.55
CA TYR A 165 10.67 0.85 -7.31
C TYR A 165 11.31 2.22 -7.54
N THR A 166 11.17 2.75 -8.76
CA THR A 166 11.59 4.09 -9.15
C THR A 166 10.38 5.01 -9.31
N ALA A 167 10.59 6.20 -9.82
CA ALA A 167 9.49 7.09 -10.24
C ALA A 167 9.23 7.05 -11.75
N GLY A 168 9.89 6.16 -12.47
CA GLY A 168 9.82 6.14 -13.93
C GLY A 168 10.11 7.52 -14.55
N PHE A 169 9.37 7.89 -15.58
CA PHE A 169 9.54 9.18 -16.24
C PHE A 169 9.03 10.41 -15.44
N LEU A 170 8.41 10.23 -14.28
CA LEU A 170 7.97 11.36 -13.45
C LEU A 170 9.11 12.09 -12.75
N GLY A 171 10.26 11.43 -12.67
CA GLY A 171 11.43 11.98 -11.99
C GLY A 171 11.45 11.67 -10.48
N PRO A 172 12.63 11.78 -9.86
CA PRO A 172 12.94 11.24 -8.53
C PRO A 172 12.23 11.94 -7.39
N GLN A 173 11.69 13.14 -7.59
CA GLN A 173 10.85 13.79 -6.60
C GLN A 173 9.62 12.96 -6.20
N TYR A 174 9.21 12.00 -7.04
CA TYR A 174 8.11 11.07 -6.79
C TYR A 174 8.59 9.64 -6.49
N ALA A 175 9.91 9.43 -6.41
CA ALA A 175 10.46 8.14 -6.04
C ALA A 175 10.20 7.82 -4.55
N PRO A 176 10.08 6.53 -4.18
CA PRO A 176 9.88 6.15 -2.80
C PRO A 176 11.07 6.49 -1.90
N LEU A 177 10.78 6.91 -0.66
CA LEU A 177 11.72 6.72 0.43
C LEU A 177 11.65 5.24 0.85
N VAL A 178 12.77 4.55 0.78
CA VAL A 178 12.86 3.15 1.21
C VAL A 178 13.15 3.10 2.71
N VAL A 179 12.38 2.29 3.44
CA VAL A 179 12.53 2.04 4.87
C VAL A 179 12.68 0.55 5.11
N GLY A 180 13.79 0.15 5.70
CA GLY A 180 14.14 -1.26 5.85
C GLY A 180 14.56 -1.87 4.53
N ASP A 181 15.11 -3.08 4.62
CA ASP A 181 15.57 -3.85 3.47
C ASP A 181 15.10 -5.30 3.63
N ALA A 182 14.42 -5.83 2.62
CA ALA A 182 13.98 -7.22 2.61
C ALA A 182 15.15 -8.19 2.47
N GLU A 183 16.27 -7.74 1.88
CA GLU A 183 17.46 -8.58 1.64
C GLU A 183 18.33 -8.76 2.88
N THR A 184 18.34 -7.80 3.81
CA THR A 184 19.10 -7.99 5.04
C THR A 184 18.45 -9.10 5.85
N ALA A 185 19.22 -10.12 6.19
CA ALA A 185 18.84 -11.38 6.84
C ALA A 185 18.14 -11.23 8.23
N ARG A 186 17.82 -10.03 8.64
CA ARG A 186 17.07 -9.70 9.84
C ARG A 186 15.66 -9.29 9.45
N ARG A 187 14.78 -10.28 9.30
CA ARG A 187 13.33 -10.11 9.10
C ARG A 187 12.63 -9.56 10.36
N ASP A 188 13.36 -8.87 11.21
CA ASP A 188 12.83 -8.27 12.43
C ASP A 188 12.54 -6.78 12.26
N ALA A 189 11.74 -6.24 13.17
CA ALA A 189 11.34 -4.84 13.16
C ALA A 189 12.51 -3.84 13.38
N SER A 190 13.68 -4.30 13.80
CA SER A 190 14.84 -3.43 14.03
C SER A 190 15.42 -2.88 12.71
N SER A 191 15.10 -3.52 11.58
CA SER A 191 15.46 -3.06 10.24
C SER A 191 14.59 -1.90 9.72
N LEU A 192 13.45 -1.60 10.37
CA LEU A 192 12.55 -0.50 9.98
C LEU A 192 13.10 0.86 10.43
N LYS A 193 14.24 1.21 9.90
CA LYS A 193 14.89 2.51 10.14
C LYS A 193 15.15 3.19 8.81
N VAL A 194 14.96 4.51 8.78
CA VAL A 194 15.50 5.34 7.70
C VAL A 194 17.00 5.45 7.95
N GLN A 195 17.79 4.98 7.00
CA GLN A 195 19.25 5.05 7.09
C GLN A 195 19.70 6.51 7.13
N ASP A 196 20.75 6.77 7.89
CA ASP A 196 21.41 8.09 8.00
C ASP A 196 20.48 9.27 8.35
N LEU A 197 19.33 8.99 8.98
CA LEU A 197 18.40 10.04 9.40
C LEU A 197 18.98 10.95 10.50
N PRO A 198 19.67 10.46 11.54
CA PRO A 198 20.42 11.30 12.48
C PRO A 198 21.61 11.96 11.81
N LEU A 199 21.97 13.16 12.27
CA LEU A 199 23.24 13.78 11.86
C LEU A 199 24.40 12.88 12.25
N ALA A 200 25.41 12.79 11.39
CA ALA A 200 26.64 12.06 11.69
C ALA A 200 27.32 12.62 12.96
N GLU A 201 27.99 11.75 13.68
CA GLU A 201 28.69 12.11 14.92
C GLU A 201 29.64 13.31 14.70
N GLY A 202 29.62 14.27 15.62
CA GLY A 202 30.42 15.50 15.54
C GLY A 202 29.89 16.55 14.54
N ILE A 203 28.75 16.33 13.89
CA ILE A 203 28.11 17.32 13.02
C ILE A 203 26.98 18.04 13.77
N VAL A 204 27.17 19.31 14.05
CA VAL A 204 26.12 20.16 14.63
C VAL A 204 25.14 20.64 13.57
N PRO A 205 23.85 20.93 13.91
CA PRO A 205 22.82 21.32 12.96
C PRO A 205 23.19 22.53 12.06
N ALA A 206 23.88 23.52 12.62
CA ALA A 206 24.34 24.70 11.87
C ALA A 206 25.34 24.32 10.75
N ARG A 207 26.26 23.38 11.05
CA ARG A 207 27.25 22.90 10.06
C ARG A 207 26.58 22.06 8.96
N ALA A 208 25.59 21.24 9.31
CA ALA A 208 24.80 20.48 8.36
C ALA A 208 24.02 21.44 7.43
N ALA A 209 23.38 22.48 7.99
CA ALA A 209 22.68 23.50 7.22
C ALA A 209 23.61 24.20 6.22
N ALA A 210 24.77 24.67 6.69
CA ALA A 210 25.75 25.35 5.84
C ALA A 210 26.26 24.45 4.68
N ARG A 211 26.44 23.14 4.91
CA ARG A 211 26.82 22.19 3.85
C ARG A 211 25.71 22.05 2.79
N VAL A 212 24.45 21.97 3.20
CA VAL A 212 23.31 21.89 2.27
C VAL A 212 23.18 23.18 1.47
N ASP A 213 23.37 24.35 2.10
CA ASP A 213 23.30 25.64 1.39
C ASP A 213 24.45 25.84 0.39
N LEU A 214 25.66 25.37 0.74
CA LEU A 214 26.79 25.35 -0.20
C LEU A 214 26.50 24.42 -1.39
N LEU A 215 26.00 23.21 -1.13
CA LEU A 215 25.62 22.27 -2.19
C LEU A 215 24.58 22.87 -3.13
N ARG A 216 23.54 23.51 -2.60
CA ARG A 216 22.52 24.22 -3.39
C ARG A 216 23.12 25.32 -4.27
N GLY A 217 24.12 26.03 -3.76
CA GLY A 217 24.83 27.04 -4.56
C GLY A 217 25.55 26.41 -5.75
N LEU A 218 26.29 25.33 -5.52
CA LEU A 218 27.02 24.61 -6.57
C LEU A 218 26.06 23.97 -7.59
N GLU A 219 24.98 23.37 -7.12
CA GLU A 219 23.99 22.71 -7.98
C GLU A 219 23.24 23.70 -8.87
N ARG A 220 22.86 24.88 -8.37
CA ARG A 220 22.23 25.93 -9.20
C ARG A 220 23.10 26.34 -10.39
N ASP A 221 24.37 26.52 -10.15
CA ASP A 221 25.33 26.86 -11.23
C ASP A 221 25.48 25.71 -12.22
N PHE A 222 25.47 24.46 -11.72
CA PHE A 222 25.56 23.28 -12.57
C PHE A 222 24.28 23.10 -13.42
N VAL A 223 23.09 23.16 -12.79
CA VAL A 223 21.79 23.06 -13.49
C VAL A 223 21.60 24.17 -14.51
N ALA A 224 22.08 25.38 -14.23
CA ALA A 224 22.04 26.49 -15.19
C ALA A 224 22.90 26.24 -16.43
N ARG A 225 24.06 25.60 -16.27
CA ARG A 225 24.96 25.25 -17.38
C ARG A 225 24.55 23.98 -18.13
N TYR A 226 23.97 23.03 -17.40
CA TYR A 226 23.60 21.70 -17.90
C TYR A 226 22.15 21.38 -17.56
N PRO A 227 21.19 22.05 -18.22
CA PRO A 227 19.75 21.86 -17.90
C PRO A 227 19.29 20.47 -18.36
N GLY A 228 19.34 19.50 -17.45
CA GLY A 228 18.92 18.12 -17.70
C GLY A 228 18.17 17.51 -16.52
N ASP A 229 17.43 16.43 -16.76
CA ASP A 229 16.64 15.76 -15.72
C ASP A 229 17.51 15.17 -14.61
N ALA A 230 18.71 14.69 -14.94
CA ALA A 230 19.64 14.13 -13.96
C ALA A 230 20.07 15.16 -12.89
N ALA A 231 20.36 16.40 -13.31
CA ALA A 231 20.79 17.47 -12.42
C ALA A 231 19.65 17.90 -11.47
N ARG A 232 18.45 18.15 -12.03
CA ARG A 232 17.24 18.45 -11.23
C ARG A 232 16.86 17.32 -10.28
N THR A 233 17.13 16.11 -10.70
CA THR A 233 16.97 14.87 -9.94
C THR A 233 17.78 14.90 -8.65
N HIS A 234 19.06 15.20 -8.78
CA HIS A 234 20.01 15.23 -7.69
C HIS A 234 19.62 16.31 -6.66
N GLU A 235 19.35 17.54 -7.14
CA GLU A 235 18.89 18.65 -6.30
C GLU A 235 17.65 18.27 -5.47
N SER A 236 16.61 17.71 -6.12
CA SER A 236 15.36 17.35 -5.42
C SER A 236 15.55 16.22 -4.40
N ALA A 237 16.47 15.29 -4.65
CA ALA A 237 16.79 14.21 -3.70
C ALA A 237 17.45 14.75 -2.43
N TYR A 238 18.45 15.64 -2.59
CA TYR A 238 19.11 16.29 -1.45
C TYR A 238 18.18 17.19 -0.65
N GLU A 239 17.32 17.96 -1.32
CA GLU A 239 16.35 18.81 -0.63
C GLU A 239 15.39 18.02 0.22
N ARG A 240 14.89 16.89 -0.28
CA ARG A 240 14.00 16.00 0.50
C ARG A 240 14.71 15.40 1.70
N ALA A 241 15.93 14.88 1.50
CA ALA A 241 16.74 14.32 2.59
C ALA A 241 17.01 15.36 3.67
N ALA A 242 17.47 16.57 3.28
CA ALA A 242 17.75 17.65 4.21
C ALA A 242 16.49 18.12 4.96
N ARG A 243 15.33 18.15 4.30
CA ARG A 243 14.04 18.49 4.89
C ARG A 243 13.64 17.46 5.96
N LEU A 244 13.69 16.18 5.61
CA LEU A 244 13.37 15.08 6.53
C LEU A 244 14.26 15.09 7.78
N MET A 245 15.58 15.31 7.63
CA MET A 245 16.53 15.35 8.73
C MET A 245 16.32 16.53 9.70
N ARG A 246 15.74 17.65 9.23
CA ARG A 246 15.57 18.88 10.01
C ARG A 246 14.26 18.95 10.79
N THR A 247 13.28 18.10 10.49
CA THR A 247 11.91 18.26 10.96
C THR A 247 11.51 17.28 12.04
N ALA A 248 10.49 17.65 12.83
CA ALA A 248 9.81 16.72 13.74
C ALA A 248 9.13 15.56 13.00
N ALA A 249 9.02 15.64 11.68
CA ALA A 249 8.47 14.60 10.82
C ALA A 249 9.26 13.28 10.92
N ALA A 250 10.58 13.35 11.19
CA ALA A 250 11.42 12.18 11.45
C ALA A 250 10.87 11.29 12.57
N LYS A 251 10.17 11.86 13.56
CA LYS A 251 9.49 11.11 14.63
C LYS A 251 8.39 10.17 14.11
N ALA A 252 7.88 10.38 12.88
CA ALA A 252 6.93 9.45 12.26
C ALA A 252 7.49 8.03 12.18
N PHE A 253 8.80 7.88 12.01
CA PHE A 253 9.48 6.59 11.88
C PHE A 253 9.84 5.94 13.21
N ASN A 254 9.65 6.63 14.35
CA ASN A 254 9.95 6.07 15.66
C ASN A 254 8.76 5.26 16.19
N LEU A 255 8.83 3.94 16.07
CA LEU A 255 7.82 3.02 16.57
C LEU A 255 7.83 2.83 18.09
N ASP A 256 8.88 3.26 18.79
CA ASP A 256 8.98 3.14 20.26
C ASP A 256 8.03 4.13 20.98
N GLU A 257 7.50 5.11 20.26
CA GLU A 257 6.44 5.98 20.77
C GLU A 257 5.05 5.28 20.85
N GLU A 258 4.88 4.12 20.19
CA GLU A 258 3.61 3.41 20.19
C GLU A 258 3.51 2.45 21.40
N PRO A 259 2.32 2.31 22.00
CA PRO A 259 2.10 1.41 23.12
C PRO A 259 2.53 -0.03 22.79
N SER A 260 3.19 -0.70 23.74
CA SER A 260 3.67 -2.07 23.55
C SER A 260 2.56 -3.01 23.11
N GLY A 261 1.38 -2.96 23.77
CA GLY A 261 0.25 -3.81 23.41
C GLY A 261 -0.27 -3.60 21.99
N LEU A 262 -0.21 -2.36 21.46
CA LEU A 262 -0.55 -2.10 20.06
C LEU A 262 0.49 -2.71 19.11
N ARG A 263 1.77 -2.54 19.42
CA ARG A 263 2.86 -3.16 18.65
C ARG A 263 2.76 -4.69 18.64
N ASP A 264 2.35 -5.28 19.77
CA ASP A 264 2.12 -6.74 19.89
C ASP A 264 0.93 -7.19 19.04
N ALA A 265 -0.16 -6.43 19.02
CA ALA A 265 -1.35 -6.72 18.22
C ALA A 265 -1.06 -6.71 16.70
N TYR A 266 -0.20 -5.80 16.22
CA TYR A 266 0.29 -5.81 14.83
C TYR A 266 1.21 -6.99 14.52
N GLY A 267 1.81 -7.61 15.55
CA GLY A 267 2.88 -8.60 15.44
C GLY A 267 4.27 -7.97 15.45
N ARG A 268 5.21 -8.55 16.25
CA ARG A 268 6.60 -8.10 16.40
C ARG A 268 7.51 -8.57 15.26
N ASN A 269 6.99 -8.63 14.05
CA ASN A 269 7.72 -8.99 12.84
C ASN A 269 7.81 -7.80 11.88
N LEU A 270 8.61 -7.92 10.83
CA LEU A 270 8.86 -6.86 9.87
C LEU A 270 7.58 -6.33 9.22
N PHE A 271 6.68 -7.22 8.79
CA PHE A 271 5.43 -6.85 8.14
C PHE A 271 4.44 -6.16 9.09
N GLY A 272 4.21 -6.73 10.27
CA GLY A 272 3.28 -6.15 11.24
C GLY A 272 3.72 -4.77 11.72
N GLN A 273 5.02 -4.61 12.05
CA GLN A 273 5.57 -3.30 12.42
C GLN A 273 5.63 -2.36 11.21
N GLY A 274 5.78 -2.88 9.98
CA GLY A 274 5.65 -2.13 8.73
C GLY A 274 4.22 -1.59 8.54
N CYS A 275 3.19 -2.37 8.83
CA CYS A 275 1.79 -1.93 8.82
C CYS A 275 1.53 -0.83 9.87
N LEU A 276 2.10 -0.96 11.08
CA LEU A 276 2.04 0.08 12.10
C LEU A 276 2.72 1.38 11.62
N LEU A 277 3.89 1.27 11.00
CA LEU A 277 4.58 2.41 10.41
C LEU A 277 3.75 3.06 9.29
N ALA A 278 3.13 2.26 8.42
CA ALA A 278 2.25 2.77 7.37
C ALA A 278 1.08 3.58 7.94
N ARG A 279 0.44 3.10 9.01
CA ARG A 279 -0.61 3.86 9.71
C ARG A 279 -0.09 5.20 10.24
N ARG A 280 1.09 5.23 10.88
CA ARG A 280 1.72 6.45 11.39
C ARG A 280 2.01 7.47 10.29
N LEU A 281 2.48 6.99 9.14
CA LEU A 281 2.79 7.83 7.98
C LEU A 281 1.53 8.43 7.36
N VAL A 282 0.48 7.62 7.16
CA VAL A 282 -0.81 8.09 6.65
C VAL A 282 -1.46 9.09 7.60
N GLU A 283 -1.42 8.84 8.90
CA GLU A 283 -1.90 9.77 9.94
C GLU A 283 -1.24 11.14 9.85
N ARG A 284 0.00 11.21 9.35
CA ARG A 284 0.77 12.43 9.10
C ARG A 284 0.69 12.97 7.67
N GLY A 285 -0.21 12.43 6.86
CA GLY A 285 -0.53 12.94 5.53
C GLY A 285 0.33 12.40 4.39
N VAL A 286 1.07 11.28 4.59
CA VAL A 286 1.73 10.58 3.49
C VAL A 286 0.68 9.91 2.60
N PRO A 287 0.55 10.29 1.32
CA PRO A 287 -0.56 9.82 0.47
C PRO A 287 -0.38 8.38 -0.03
N PHE A 288 0.85 7.87 -0.10
CA PHE A 288 1.07 6.49 -0.53
C PHE A 288 2.16 5.80 0.28
N VAL A 289 1.80 4.67 0.89
CA VAL A 289 2.73 3.81 1.63
C VAL A 289 2.58 2.38 1.12
N GLU A 290 3.70 1.73 0.86
CA GLU A 290 3.76 0.32 0.49
C GLU A 290 4.42 -0.48 1.61
N VAL A 291 3.85 -1.63 1.93
CA VAL A 291 4.40 -2.60 2.90
C VAL A 291 4.50 -3.96 2.22
N THR A 292 5.71 -4.51 2.13
CA THR A 292 5.93 -5.80 1.49
C THR A 292 5.94 -6.94 2.52
N LEU A 293 5.25 -8.03 2.19
CA LEU A 293 5.40 -9.34 2.81
C LEU A 293 5.88 -10.31 1.72
N GLY A 294 7.12 -10.77 1.82
CA GLY A 294 7.74 -11.70 0.86
C GLY A 294 7.47 -13.16 1.17
N SER A 295 8.13 -14.02 0.39
CA SER A 295 8.14 -15.49 0.54
C SER A 295 6.84 -16.21 0.12
N TRP A 296 6.04 -15.59 -0.76
CA TRP A 296 4.85 -16.24 -1.30
C TRP A 296 5.14 -17.13 -2.53
N ASP A 297 6.39 -17.24 -2.97
CA ASP A 297 6.81 -18.10 -4.07
C ASP A 297 6.97 -19.56 -3.63
N THR A 298 5.84 -20.24 -3.42
CA THR A 298 5.75 -21.55 -2.76
C THR A 298 5.68 -22.71 -3.73
N HIS A 299 6.72 -22.89 -4.57
CA HIS A 299 6.86 -24.03 -5.49
C HIS A 299 6.98 -25.38 -4.79
N VAL A 300 7.36 -25.39 -3.52
CA VAL A 300 7.50 -26.57 -2.68
C VAL A 300 6.85 -26.32 -1.33
N GLN A 301 6.28 -27.35 -0.71
CA GLN A 301 5.71 -27.28 0.66
C GLN A 301 4.77 -26.08 0.86
N ASN A 302 3.95 -25.76 -0.14
CA ASN A 302 3.09 -24.58 -0.15
C ASN A 302 2.29 -24.41 1.15
N PHE A 303 1.70 -25.49 1.63
CA PHE A 303 0.80 -25.42 2.80
C PHE A 303 1.53 -25.13 4.10
N ASP A 304 2.71 -25.72 4.32
CA ASP A 304 3.49 -25.47 5.52
C ASP A 304 4.09 -24.05 5.53
N LEU A 305 4.51 -23.54 4.38
CA LEU A 305 5.06 -22.20 4.23
C LEU A 305 3.98 -21.12 4.29
N LEU A 306 2.80 -21.39 3.72
CA LEU A 306 1.72 -20.40 3.63
C LEU A 306 1.05 -20.13 4.98
N ARG A 307 0.98 -21.12 5.88
CA ARG A 307 0.34 -20.98 7.18
C ARG A 307 0.93 -19.84 8.02
N PRO A 308 2.24 -19.78 8.31
CA PRO A 308 2.83 -18.70 9.07
C PRO A 308 2.77 -17.36 8.33
N LEU A 309 2.85 -17.34 6.99
CA LEU A 309 2.67 -16.13 6.20
C LEU A 309 1.26 -15.57 6.33
N SER A 310 0.24 -16.43 6.23
CA SER A 310 -1.17 -16.04 6.41
C SER A 310 -1.45 -15.53 7.82
N GLN A 311 -0.88 -16.14 8.85
CA GLN A 311 -1.01 -15.67 10.24
C GLN A 311 -0.37 -14.27 10.43
N THR A 312 0.80 -14.07 9.82
CA THR A 312 1.47 -12.75 9.83
C THR A 312 0.63 -11.70 9.11
N LEU A 313 0.09 -12.04 7.94
CA LEU A 313 -0.80 -11.18 7.16
C LEU A 313 -2.08 -10.84 7.95
N ASP A 314 -2.74 -11.85 8.52
CA ASP A 314 -4.01 -11.70 9.25
C ASP A 314 -3.86 -10.75 10.45
N ALA A 315 -2.83 -10.95 11.27
CA ALA A 315 -2.55 -10.09 12.42
C ALA A 315 -2.25 -8.65 12.00
N GLY A 316 -1.30 -8.46 11.08
CA GLY A 316 -0.86 -7.14 10.65
C GLY A 316 -1.95 -6.34 9.95
N TRP A 317 -2.64 -6.94 8.99
CA TRP A 317 -3.66 -6.25 8.20
C TRP A 317 -4.97 -6.02 8.99
N ALA A 318 -5.46 -7.01 9.73
CA ALA A 318 -6.68 -6.83 10.52
C ALA A 318 -6.49 -5.78 11.63
N THR A 319 -5.31 -5.75 12.27
CA THR A 319 -4.97 -4.71 13.24
C THR A 319 -4.87 -3.34 12.58
N LEU A 320 -4.26 -3.25 11.39
CA LEU A 320 -4.20 -2.01 10.61
C LEU A 320 -5.60 -1.44 10.35
N MET A 321 -6.53 -2.26 9.87
CA MET A 321 -7.90 -1.83 9.61
C MET A 321 -8.62 -1.37 10.88
N THR A 322 -8.40 -2.07 11.99
CA THR A 322 -8.98 -1.72 13.29
C THR A 322 -8.44 -0.40 13.81
N ASP A 323 -7.11 -0.21 13.78
CA ASP A 323 -6.44 1.01 14.24
C ASP A 323 -6.82 2.23 13.37
N LEU A 324 -6.83 2.08 12.04
CA LEU A 324 -7.31 3.13 11.13
C LEU A 324 -8.78 3.50 11.41
N ARG A 325 -9.64 2.52 11.66
CA ARG A 325 -11.06 2.76 11.99
C ARG A 325 -11.22 3.50 13.31
N GLN A 326 -10.51 3.09 14.36
CA GLN A 326 -10.53 3.75 15.67
C GLN A 326 -10.07 5.21 15.60
N ARG A 327 -9.14 5.52 14.69
CA ARG A 327 -8.64 6.88 14.45
C ARG A 327 -9.47 7.67 13.43
N GLY A 328 -10.53 7.09 12.90
CA GLY A 328 -11.35 7.71 11.84
C GLY A 328 -10.60 7.92 10.53
N LEU A 329 -9.57 7.11 10.26
CA LEU A 329 -8.71 7.20 9.06
C LEU A 329 -9.12 6.21 7.97
N LEU A 330 -9.87 5.14 8.31
CA LEU A 330 -10.18 4.06 7.37
C LEU A 330 -10.97 4.55 6.16
N ASP A 331 -11.93 5.45 6.35
CA ASP A 331 -12.79 5.96 5.28
C ASP A 331 -12.07 6.92 4.31
N SER A 332 -10.87 7.40 4.67
CA SER A 332 -9.99 8.20 3.80
C SER A 332 -8.74 7.46 3.35
N THR A 333 -8.54 6.22 3.78
CA THR A 333 -7.37 5.40 3.46
C THR A 333 -7.80 4.15 2.71
N LEU A 334 -7.45 4.07 1.41
CA LEU A 334 -7.60 2.86 0.62
C LEU A 334 -6.51 1.85 1.03
N ILE A 335 -6.91 0.62 1.31
CA ILE A 335 -6.00 -0.50 1.49
C ILE A 335 -6.13 -1.43 0.28
N VAL A 336 -5.00 -1.74 -0.35
CA VAL A 336 -4.90 -2.65 -1.49
C VAL A 336 -4.04 -3.83 -1.10
N TRP A 337 -4.57 -5.05 -1.17
CA TRP A 337 -3.80 -6.27 -1.04
C TRP A 337 -3.66 -6.93 -2.40
N MET A 338 -2.44 -7.16 -2.85
CA MET A 338 -2.15 -7.85 -4.12
C MET A 338 -0.73 -8.40 -4.15
N GLY A 339 -0.50 -9.40 -5.00
CA GLY A 339 0.80 -9.84 -5.48
C GLY A 339 0.86 -9.71 -7.00
N GLU A 340 1.94 -10.20 -7.60
CA GLU A 340 2.18 -10.08 -9.05
C GLU A 340 1.33 -11.02 -9.90
N PHE A 341 0.94 -12.19 -9.35
CA PHE A 341 0.02 -13.19 -9.95
C PHE A 341 -0.43 -14.18 -8.86
N GLY A 342 -1.16 -15.23 -9.24
CA GLY A 342 -1.57 -16.34 -8.37
C GLY A 342 -0.75 -17.60 -8.56
N ARG A 343 -1.27 -18.71 -8.02
CA ARG A 343 -0.61 -20.02 -8.09
C ARG A 343 -1.49 -21.04 -8.78
N THR A 344 -0.86 -22.05 -9.42
CA THR A 344 -1.59 -23.11 -10.12
C THR A 344 -2.61 -23.76 -9.19
N PRO A 345 -3.86 -23.97 -9.66
CA PRO A 345 -4.80 -24.79 -8.94
C PRO A 345 -4.26 -26.19 -8.66
N GLN A 346 -3.63 -26.80 -9.65
CA GLN A 346 -3.00 -28.11 -9.51
C GLN A 346 -1.81 -28.04 -8.55
N ILE A 347 -1.83 -28.94 -7.57
CA ILE A 347 -0.73 -29.13 -6.62
C ILE A 347 0.33 -30.00 -7.31
N ASN A 348 1.57 -29.54 -7.33
CA ASN A 348 2.69 -30.26 -7.96
C ASN A 348 3.21 -31.40 -7.07
N GLY A 349 4.13 -32.21 -7.60
CA GLY A 349 4.71 -33.39 -6.91
C GLY A 349 5.51 -33.07 -5.64
N GLN A 350 5.82 -31.80 -5.38
CA GLN A 350 6.54 -31.31 -4.18
C GLN A 350 5.61 -30.65 -3.18
N GLN A 351 4.31 -30.89 -3.26
CA GLN A 351 3.28 -30.24 -2.43
C GLN A 351 3.30 -28.70 -2.55
N GLY A 352 3.72 -28.20 -3.72
CA GLY A 352 3.80 -26.80 -4.06
C GLY A 352 2.78 -26.40 -5.13
N ARG A 353 2.79 -25.11 -5.47
CA ARG A 353 2.02 -24.55 -6.58
C ARG A 353 2.92 -23.67 -7.43
N ASP A 354 2.81 -23.78 -8.74
CA ASP A 354 3.61 -23.03 -9.71
C ASP A 354 2.94 -21.68 -10.06
N HIS A 355 3.59 -20.88 -10.91
CA HIS A 355 3.05 -19.57 -11.31
C HIS A 355 1.78 -19.70 -12.11
N PHE A 356 0.77 -18.91 -11.79
CA PHE A 356 -0.52 -18.92 -12.48
C PHE A 356 -1.10 -17.53 -12.69
N PRO A 357 -0.86 -16.92 -13.85
CA PRO A 357 -1.37 -15.59 -14.17
C PRO A 357 -2.81 -15.58 -14.66
N SER A 358 -3.42 -16.74 -14.97
CA SER A 358 -4.70 -16.82 -15.67
C SER A 358 -5.92 -16.60 -14.77
N ALA A 359 -5.79 -16.81 -13.44
CA ALA A 359 -6.84 -16.53 -12.45
C ALA A 359 -6.21 -16.34 -11.07
N TRP A 360 -6.49 -15.23 -10.41
CA TRP A 360 -5.98 -14.94 -9.07
C TRP A 360 -6.79 -13.85 -8.36
N SER A 361 -6.47 -13.58 -7.10
CA SER A 361 -7.27 -12.68 -6.27
C SER A 361 -6.50 -11.44 -5.84
N THR A 362 -7.22 -10.32 -5.76
CA THR A 362 -6.81 -9.09 -5.07
C THR A 362 -7.93 -8.66 -4.13
N VAL A 363 -7.61 -7.83 -3.13
CA VAL A 363 -8.60 -7.33 -2.17
C VAL A 363 -8.43 -5.83 -1.98
N LEU A 364 -9.54 -5.12 -1.94
CA LEU A 364 -9.63 -3.70 -1.65
C LEU A 364 -10.41 -3.49 -0.34
N ALA A 365 -10.03 -2.49 0.45
CA ALA A 365 -10.73 -2.11 1.67
C ALA A 365 -10.57 -0.61 1.98
N GLY A 366 -11.48 -0.06 2.77
CA GLY A 366 -11.37 1.32 3.27
C GLY A 366 -11.84 2.38 2.27
N GLY A 367 -11.15 3.50 2.23
CA GLY A 367 -11.58 4.72 1.53
C GLY A 367 -11.93 4.54 0.06
N GLY A 368 -13.14 4.97 -0.33
CA GLY A 368 -13.65 4.89 -1.70
C GLY A 368 -14.16 3.51 -2.12
N ILE A 369 -14.20 2.52 -1.19
CA ILE A 369 -14.61 1.14 -1.49
C ILE A 369 -15.88 0.75 -0.73
N LYS A 370 -16.80 0.13 -1.46
CA LYS A 370 -17.94 -0.60 -0.89
C LYS A 370 -17.49 -2.00 -0.49
N GLY A 371 -17.31 -2.23 0.80
CA GLY A 371 -16.96 -3.55 1.34
C GLY A 371 -18.13 -4.54 1.31
N GLY A 372 -17.86 -5.75 1.80
CA GLY A 372 -18.85 -6.83 1.87
C GLY A 372 -19.17 -7.50 0.52
N GLN A 373 -18.25 -7.42 -0.46
CA GLN A 373 -18.49 -7.88 -1.82
C GLN A 373 -17.44 -8.87 -2.31
N VAL A 374 -17.86 -9.76 -3.19
CA VAL A 374 -16.98 -10.63 -3.98
C VAL A 374 -17.27 -10.36 -5.45
N ILE A 375 -16.26 -9.98 -6.21
CA ILE A 375 -16.33 -9.67 -7.64
C ILE A 375 -15.69 -10.78 -8.43
N GLY A 376 -16.43 -11.25 -9.43
CA GLY A 376 -16.00 -12.32 -10.33
C GLY A 376 -16.01 -13.70 -9.69
N LYS A 377 -15.85 -14.70 -10.54
CA LYS A 377 -15.88 -16.11 -10.17
C LYS A 377 -14.91 -16.90 -11.02
N THR A 378 -14.22 -17.83 -10.40
CA THR A 378 -13.44 -18.84 -11.09
C THR A 378 -14.21 -20.16 -11.19
N SER A 379 -13.80 -21.02 -12.11
CA SER A 379 -14.35 -22.38 -12.29
C SER A 379 -14.24 -23.20 -11.00
N ALA A 380 -15.01 -24.28 -10.93
CA ALA A 380 -15.04 -25.18 -9.77
C ALA A 380 -13.66 -25.77 -9.43
N ASP A 381 -12.81 -25.98 -10.44
CA ASP A 381 -11.43 -26.43 -10.31
C ASP A 381 -10.40 -25.29 -10.14
N GLY A 382 -10.84 -24.02 -10.24
CA GLY A 382 -10.00 -22.84 -10.10
C GLY A 382 -9.12 -22.50 -11.32
N THR A 383 -9.25 -23.21 -12.43
CA THR A 383 -8.35 -23.08 -13.59
C THR A 383 -8.72 -21.92 -14.54
N THR A 384 -9.93 -21.46 -14.51
CA THR A 384 -10.40 -20.40 -15.41
C THR A 384 -11.24 -19.37 -14.69
N VAL A 385 -11.21 -18.11 -15.18
CA VAL A 385 -12.16 -17.09 -14.78
C VAL A 385 -13.44 -17.28 -15.60
N GLU A 386 -14.57 -17.52 -14.92
CA GLU A 386 -15.89 -17.70 -15.54
C GLU A 386 -16.67 -16.38 -15.62
N GLU A 387 -16.59 -15.55 -14.59
CA GLU A 387 -17.38 -14.32 -14.50
C GLU A 387 -16.49 -13.10 -14.21
N TYR A 388 -16.80 -11.99 -14.85
CA TYR A 388 -16.22 -10.68 -14.61
C TYR A 388 -14.67 -10.65 -14.61
N PRO A 389 -14.00 -11.01 -15.74
CA PRO A 389 -12.55 -10.99 -15.79
C PRO A 389 -11.98 -9.57 -15.62
N VAL A 390 -11.06 -9.39 -14.69
CA VAL A 390 -10.44 -8.11 -14.36
C VAL A 390 -8.99 -8.09 -14.83
N SER A 391 -8.67 -7.15 -15.72
CA SER A 391 -7.30 -6.89 -16.16
C SER A 391 -6.56 -5.99 -15.18
N VAL A 392 -5.23 -6.00 -15.24
CA VAL A 392 -4.38 -5.12 -14.44
C VAL A 392 -4.71 -3.63 -14.66
N PRO A 393 -4.87 -3.12 -15.90
CA PRO A 393 -5.28 -1.74 -16.13
C PRO A 393 -6.64 -1.40 -15.50
N ASN A 394 -7.63 -2.31 -15.56
CA ASN A 394 -8.95 -2.12 -14.93
C ASN A 394 -8.83 -2.00 -13.41
N PHE A 395 -8.01 -2.86 -12.80
CA PHE A 395 -7.77 -2.83 -11.36
C PHE A 395 -7.10 -1.52 -10.92
N LEU A 396 -6.06 -1.07 -11.63
CA LEU A 396 -5.39 0.21 -11.32
C LEU A 396 -6.29 1.42 -11.58
N ALA A 397 -7.14 1.39 -12.61
CA ALA A 397 -8.17 2.42 -12.81
C ALA A 397 -9.16 2.47 -11.64
N THR A 398 -9.50 1.31 -11.05
CA THR A 398 -10.34 1.22 -9.84
C THR A 398 -9.65 1.87 -8.64
N VAL A 399 -8.38 1.57 -8.40
CA VAL A 399 -7.56 2.19 -7.34
C VAL A 399 -7.53 3.72 -7.51
N CYS A 400 -7.29 4.22 -8.73
CA CYS A 400 -7.31 5.65 -9.02
C CYS A 400 -8.67 6.27 -8.70
N ARG A 401 -9.76 5.69 -9.17
CA ARG A 401 -11.13 6.20 -8.92
C ARG A 401 -11.50 6.20 -7.45
N ALA A 402 -11.17 5.15 -6.71
CA ALA A 402 -11.40 5.08 -5.26
C ALA A 402 -10.72 6.23 -4.51
N LEU A 403 -9.56 6.67 -5.00
CA LEU A 403 -8.79 7.80 -4.46
C LEU A 403 -9.19 9.16 -5.04
N GLY A 404 -10.16 9.22 -5.94
CA GLY A 404 -10.59 10.47 -6.60
C GLY A 404 -9.62 10.96 -7.67
N VAL A 405 -8.68 10.13 -8.11
CA VAL A 405 -7.74 10.43 -9.19
C VAL A 405 -8.36 10.03 -10.52
N ASP A 406 -8.26 10.90 -11.52
CA ASP A 406 -8.71 10.58 -12.89
C ASP A 406 -7.70 9.66 -13.60
N PRO A 407 -8.05 8.37 -13.87
CA PRO A 407 -7.16 7.44 -14.53
C PRO A 407 -6.85 7.80 -16.00
N THR A 408 -7.62 8.70 -16.61
CA THR A 408 -7.39 9.13 -18.00
C THR A 408 -6.40 10.28 -18.12
N LYS A 409 -6.01 10.90 -17.01
CA LYS A 409 -5.03 11.98 -16.97
C LYS A 409 -3.70 11.53 -17.58
N GLN A 410 -3.05 12.42 -18.32
CA GLN A 410 -1.83 12.13 -19.06
C GLN A 410 -0.61 12.79 -18.44
N ASN A 411 0.53 12.11 -18.55
CA ASN A 411 1.84 12.60 -18.19
C ASN A 411 2.79 12.48 -19.39
N GLN A 412 3.71 13.40 -19.57
CA GLN A 412 4.72 13.30 -20.61
C GLN A 412 5.76 12.26 -20.21
N SER A 413 6.02 11.30 -21.11
CA SER A 413 7.06 10.28 -20.92
C SER A 413 8.45 10.83 -21.21
N ASN A 414 9.46 10.06 -20.85
CA ASN A 414 10.88 10.36 -21.15
C ASN A 414 11.22 10.41 -22.64
N VAL A 415 10.29 10.02 -23.51
CA VAL A 415 10.42 10.10 -24.98
C VAL A 415 9.43 11.11 -25.60
N GLY A 416 8.83 11.98 -24.77
CA GLY A 416 7.91 13.02 -25.23
C GLY A 416 6.51 12.54 -25.63
N ARG A 417 6.13 11.29 -25.33
CA ARG A 417 4.78 10.77 -25.59
C ARG A 417 3.88 10.99 -24.40
N PRO A 418 2.62 11.44 -24.59
CA PRO A 418 1.63 11.48 -23.52
C PRO A 418 1.20 10.06 -23.15
N ILE A 419 1.34 9.70 -21.86
CA ILE A 419 0.97 8.40 -21.29
C ILE A 419 -0.12 8.62 -20.25
N ARG A 420 -1.21 7.87 -20.32
CA ARG A 420 -2.29 7.91 -19.32
C ARG A 420 -1.84 7.27 -18.01
N ILE A 421 -2.51 7.61 -16.91
CA ILE A 421 -2.30 6.95 -15.61
C ILE A 421 -2.71 5.47 -15.69
N ALA A 422 -3.90 5.18 -16.21
CA ALA A 422 -4.29 3.83 -16.60
C ALA A 422 -4.36 3.71 -18.12
N ASP A 423 -4.05 2.54 -18.65
CA ASP A 423 -3.99 2.30 -20.09
C ASP A 423 -5.32 2.62 -20.79
N ALA A 424 -5.23 2.92 -22.08
CA ALA A 424 -6.39 3.24 -22.89
C ALA A 424 -7.37 2.06 -22.92
N GLY A 425 -8.65 2.34 -22.64
CA GLY A 425 -9.67 1.29 -22.56
C GLY A 425 -9.85 0.67 -21.17
N ALA A 426 -9.03 1.02 -20.18
CA ALA A 426 -9.23 0.56 -18.82
C ALA A 426 -10.59 0.99 -18.27
N GLN A 427 -11.33 0.03 -17.71
CA GLN A 427 -12.63 0.24 -17.10
C GLN A 427 -12.55 -0.09 -15.61
N PRO A 428 -12.78 0.87 -14.71
CA PRO A 428 -12.80 0.60 -13.28
C PRO A 428 -13.97 -0.33 -12.91
N ILE A 429 -13.76 -1.15 -11.88
CA ILE A 429 -14.78 -2.04 -11.30
C ILE A 429 -15.77 -1.15 -10.53
N LYS A 430 -16.89 -0.79 -11.18
CA LYS A 430 -17.86 0.18 -10.64
C LYS A 430 -18.55 -0.34 -9.39
N GLU A 431 -18.76 -1.63 -9.28
CA GLU A 431 -19.47 -2.30 -8.20
C GLU A 431 -18.78 -2.09 -6.85
N VAL A 432 -17.45 -2.03 -6.83
CA VAL A 432 -16.68 -1.84 -5.59
C VAL A 432 -16.46 -0.37 -5.21
N LEU A 433 -16.80 0.57 -6.08
CA LEU A 433 -16.61 1.99 -5.82
C LEU A 433 -17.75 2.58 -4.97
N ALA A 434 -17.42 3.35 -3.92
CA ALA A 434 -18.36 3.98 -3.00
C ALA A 434 -19.01 5.24 -3.59
#